data_f2114475da8281eaf6c1ebe54f300901
#
_entry.id   f2114475da8281eaf6c1ebe54f300901
#
_cell.length_a   1.000
_cell.length_b   1.000
_cell.length_c   1.000
_cell.angle_alpha   90.00
_cell.angle_beta   90.00
_cell.angle_gamma   90.00
#
_symmetry.space_group_name_H-M   'P 1'
#
loop_
_entity.id
_entity.type
_entity.pdbx_description
1 polymer ?
#
loop_
_entity_poly.entity_id
_entity_poly.type
_entity_poly.pdbx_seq_one_letter_code
_entity_poly.pdbx_strand_id
1 'polypeptide(L)'
;TWNSPEPKKSYDAIIVGGGGHGLTTAYYLAKNHGINNIAVIEKGWIGGGNTGRNTTIIRSNYLWDQSAALYEHALKLWEGMSQELNYNVMFSQRGVLNVAHNLHDVRELKRRWHANRLNDIDCEWLDTKKVKEFCPIINTSPNIRYPVLGATLQRRAGTARHDAVAWGYARGADEMGVDIIQNCEVTGINVKNGNVTGIETTKGTINSNKIGIAAAGHTSVIANMAGIKLPLESKPLQALVSEPVKPVIDTVVMSNTIHAYVSQSDKGELVIGAGTDGYTSYTQRGGFNIVEDTLMAIVELFPIFSRMKMLRHWGG
;
A
#
# COMPACT_ATOMS: atom_id res chain seq x y z
N THR A 1 -16.01 17.15 -3.67
CA THR A 1 -15.79 17.36 -2.23
C THR A 1 -16.65 16.37 -1.48
N TRP A 2 -16.11 15.69 -0.45
CA TRP A 2 -16.89 14.81 0.43
C TRP A 2 -17.76 15.65 1.37
N ASN A 3 -19.03 15.31 1.49
CA ASN A 3 -19.93 15.98 2.44
C ASN A 3 -19.87 15.23 3.77
N SER A 4 -18.93 15.60 4.64
CA SER A 4 -18.80 15.02 5.97
C SER A 4 -20.00 15.39 6.86
N PRO A 5 -20.73 14.40 7.42
CA PRO A 5 -21.76 14.70 8.40
C PRO A 5 -21.15 15.18 9.72
N GLU A 6 -21.95 15.86 10.53
CA GLU A 6 -21.59 16.06 11.94
C GLU A 6 -21.72 14.72 12.71
N PRO A 7 -20.81 14.43 13.63
CA PRO A 7 -20.83 13.17 14.37
C PRO A 7 -22.09 13.04 15.23
N LYS A 8 -22.70 11.85 15.19
CA LYS A 8 -23.74 11.46 16.16
C LYS A 8 -23.15 11.32 17.57
N LYS A 9 -23.99 11.35 18.59
CA LYS A 9 -23.55 11.16 19.98
C LYS A 9 -23.02 9.74 20.27
N SER A 10 -23.47 8.74 19.50
CA SER A 10 -23.07 7.34 19.69
C SER A 10 -23.14 6.53 18.40
N TYR A 11 -22.26 5.53 18.31
CA TYR A 11 -22.19 4.56 17.23
C TYR A 11 -21.99 3.14 17.79
N ASP A 12 -22.35 2.13 17.01
CA ASP A 12 -22.12 0.71 17.34
C ASP A 12 -20.62 0.37 17.25
N ALA A 13 -19.92 1.03 16.33
CA ALA A 13 -18.47 0.95 16.21
C ALA A 13 -17.88 2.27 15.68
N ILE A 14 -16.66 2.57 16.09
CA ILE A 14 -15.89 3.70 15.57
C ILE A 14 -14.61 3.15 14.95
N ILE A 15 -14.29 3.57 13.74
CA ILE A 15 -13.03 3.26 13.06
C ILE A 15 -12.20 4.54 12.99
N VAL A 16 -11.02 4.52 13.59
CA VAL A 16 -10.07 5.64 13.59
C VAL A 16 -9.12 5.50 12.41
N GLY A 17 -9.27 6.37 11.42
CA GLY A 17 -8.48 6.42 10.19
C GLY A 17 -9.31 6.19 8.93
N GLY A 18 -9.41 7.21 8.08
CA GLY A 18 -10.11 7.22 6.79
C GLY A 18 -9.23 6.79 5.61
N GLY A 19 -8.25 5.92 5.85
CA GLY A 19 -7.44 5.27 4.81
C GLY A 19 -8.09 4.00 4.27
N GLY A 20 -7.40 3.32 3.33
CA GLY A 20 -7.89 2.10 2.70
C GLY A 20 -8.36 1.05 3.70
N HIS A 21 -7.57 0.75 4.74
CA HIS A 21 -7.95 -0.24 5.74
C HIS A 21 -9.18 0.16 6.56
N GLY A 22 -9.26 1.41 7.01
CA GLY A 22 -10.40 1.86 7.82
C GLY A 22 -11.71 1.87 7.02
N LEU A 23 -11.67 2.40 5.81
CA LEU A 23 -12.83 2.44 4.90
C LEU A 23 -13.30 1.04 4.51
N THR A 24 -12.35 0.14 4.17
CA THR A 24 -12.66 -1.26 3.84
C THR A 24 -13.24 -2.00 5.03
N THR A 25 -12.70 -1.77 6.24
CA THR A 25 -13.24 -2.38 7.47
C THR A 25 -14.69 -1.94 7.69
N ALA A 26 -14.98 -0.64 7.61
CA ALA A 26 -16.33 -0.12 7.77
C ALA A 26 -17.29 -0.67 6.70
N TYR A 27 -16.82 -0.71 5.43
CA TYR A 27 -17.59 -1.28 4.32
C TYR A 27 -17.98 -2.75 4.56
N TYR A 28 -17.03 -3.60 4.92
CA TYR A 28 -17.32 -5.02 5.12
C TYR A 28 -18.06 -5.31 6.44
N LEU A 29 -17.94 -4.49 7.47
CA LEU A 29 -18.79 -4.57 8.65
C LEU A 29 -20.25 -4.29 8.28
N ALA A 30 -20.51 -3.27 7.48
CA ALA A 30 -21.84 -2.96 7.00
C ALA A 30 -22.36 -4.05 6.06
N LYS A 31 -21.59 -4.42 5.04
CA LYS A 31 -22.00 -5.37 4.01
C LYS A 31 -22.23 -6.78 4.52
N ASN A 32 -21.28 -7.32 5.30
CA ASN A 32 -21.27 -8.73 5.67
C ASN A 32 -21.95 -9.00 7.02
N HIS A 33 -22.07 -7.99 7.88
CA HIS A 33 -22.55 -8.15 9.25
C HIS A 33 -23.76 -7.25 9.57
N GLY A 34 -24.18 -6.38 8.64
CA GLY A 34 -25.33 -5.47 8.86
C GLY A 34 -25.08 -4.42 9.93
N ILE A 35 -23.80 -4.15 10.28
CA ILE A 35 -23.44 -3.13 11.26
C ILE A 35 -23.26 -1.81 10.51
N ASN A 36 -24.30 -1.00 10.46
CA ASN A 36 -24.36 0.22 9.64
C ASN A 36 -24.15 1.51 10.44
N ASN A 37 -24.46 1.49 11.74
CA ASN A 37 -24.24 2.65 12.61
C ASN A 37 -22.76 2.75 13.01
N ILE A 38 -21.90 3.03 12.02
CA ILE A 38 -20.46 3.14 12.16
C ILE A 38 -20.02 4.56 11.85
N ALA A 39 -19.05 5.10 12.62
CA ALA A 39 -18.29 6.28 12.23
C ALA A 39 -16.87 5.91 11.80
N VAL A 40 -16.44 6.41 10.66
CA VAL A 40 -15.02 6.49 10.29
C VAL A 40 -14.54 7.91 10.60
N ILE A 41 -13.61 8.02 11.53
CA ILE A 41 -13.07 9.31 11.98
C ILE A 41 -11.70 9.54 11.37
N GLU A 42 -11.58 10.61 10.58
CA GLU A 42 -10.35 10.96 9.85
C GLU A 42 -9.92 12.39 10.20
N LYS A 43 -8.68 12.54 10.69
CA LYS A 43 -8.15 13.84 11.07
C LYS A 43 -7.94 14.81 9.92
N GLY A 44 -7.67 14.29 8.74
CA GLY A 44 -7.51 15.06 7.50
C GLY A 44 -8.62 14.76 6.52
N TRP A 45 -8.29 14.11 5.42
CA TRP A 45 -9.22 13.77 4.35
C TRP A 45 -9.09 12.30 3.94
N ILE A 46 -10.11 11.77 3.29
CA ILE A 46 -10.17 10.40 2.79
C ILE A 46 -8.89 10.03 2.02
N GLY A 47 -8.20 8.99 2.48
CA GLY A 47 -6.96 8.51 1.86
C GLY A 47 -5.75 9.42 2.06
N GLY A 48 -5.84 10.51 2.82
CA GLY A 48 -4.78 11.51 2.99
C GLY A 48 -3.53 11.04 3.76
N GLY A 49 -3.61 9.89 4.44
CA GLY A 49 -2.50 9.25 5.15
C GLY A 49 -1.60 8.41 4.23
N ASN A 50 -1.15 7.25 4.73
CA ASN A 50 -0.30 6.33 3.96
C ASN A 50 -0.98 5.74 2.72
N THR A 51 -2.31 5.70 2.66
CA THR A 51 -3.04 5.31 1.46
C THR A 51 -2.67 6.19 0.27
N GLY A 52 -2.65 7.51 0.44
CA GLY A 52 -2.25 8.46 -0.61
C GLY A 52 -0.73 8.55 -0.85
N ARG A 53 0.06 7.77 -0.14
CA ARG A 53 1.53 7.77 -0.22
C ARG A 53 2.12 6.43 -0.63
N ASN A 54 1.30 5.40 -0.77
CA ASN A 54 1.77 4.10 -1.23
C ASN A 54 1.96 4.09 -2.77
N THR A 55 2.74 3.14 -3.25
CA THR A 55 3.06 2.97 -4.67
C THR A 55 2.19 1.92 -5.36
N THR A 56 1.15 1.45 -4.67
CA THR A 56 0.01 0.69 -5.20
C THR A 56 0.32 -0.66 -5.84
N ILE A 57 1.37 -1.33 -5.42
CA ILE A 57 1.72 -2.65 -5.93
C ILE A 57 0.86 -3.71 -5.23
N ILE A 58 0.08 -4.45 -6.01
CA ILE A 58 -0.80 -5.52 -5.56
C ILE A 58 -0.21 -6.86 -6.00
N ARG A 59 0.01 -7.77 -5.05
CA ARG A 59 0.58 -9.10 -5.31
C ARG A 59 0.27 -10.07 -4.18
N SER A 60 0.38 -11.39 -4.43
CA SER A 60 0.21 -12.45 -3.42
C SER A 60 1.42 -13.38 -3.28
N ASN A 61 2.47 -13.20 -4.07
CA ASN A 61 3.64 -14.07 -4.11
C ASN A 61 4.56 -13.93 -2.88
N TYR A 62 4.03 -14.13 -1.69
CA TYR A 62 4.77 -14.12 -0.45
C TYR A 62 5.36 -15.50 -0.13
N LEU A 63 6.40 -15.55 0.72
CA LEU A 63 7.12 -16.79 1.04
C LEU A 63 6.36 -17.68 2.03
N TRP A 64 5.78 -17.07 3.08
CA TRP A 64 5.17 -17.82 4.19
C TRP A 64 3.73 -18.17 3.86
N ASP A 65 3.32 -19.40 4.14
CA ASP A 65 2.00 -19.93 3.78
C ASP A 65 0.85 -19.06 4.29
N GLN A 66 0.92 -18.59 5.55
CA GLN A 66 -0.11 -17.74 6.15
C GLN A 66 -0.21 -16.39 5.43
N SER A 67 0.94 -15.79 5.12
CA SER A 67 0.96 -14.54 4.35
C SER A 67 0.49 -14.77 2.91
N ALA A 68 0.94 -15.83 2.27
CA ALA A 68 0.55 -16.21 0.92
C ALA A 68 -0.97 -16.41 0.82
N ALA A 69 -1.57 -17.16 1.77
CA ALA A 69 -3.02 -17.39 1.83
C ALA A 69 -3.81 -16.09 2.02
N LEU A 70 -3.37 -15.22 2.96
CA LEU A 70 -4.02 -13.93 3.20
C LEU A 70 -3.99 -13.02 1.96
N TYR A 71 -2.82 -12.89 1.35
CA TYR A 71 -2.65 -12.02 0.18
C TYR A 71 -3.26 -12.60 -1.09
N GLU A 72 -3.33 -13.93 -1.25
CA GLU A 72 -4.05 -14.54 -2.36
C GLU A 72 -5.56 -14.35 -2.22
N HIS A 73 -6.10 -14.47 -1.00
CA HIS A 73 -7.49 -14.10 -0.74
C HIS A 73 -7.74 -12.61 -1.07
N ALA A 74 -6.85 -11.72 -0.64
CA ALA A 74 -6.93 -10.31 -0.96
C ALA A 74 -6.86 -10.05 -2.47
N LEU A 75 -5.98 -10.74 -3.21
CA LEU A 75 -5.86 -10.58 -4.67
C LEU A 75 -7.16 -10.96 -5.39
N LYS A 76 -7.84 -12.02 -4.94
CA LYS A 76 -9.16 -12.40 -5.47
C LYS A 76 -10.22 -11.32 -5.21
N LEU A 77 -10.16 -10.64 -4.07
CA LEU A 77 -11.04 -9.48 -3.80
C LEU A 77 -10.70 -8.30 -4.73
N TRP A 78 -9.41 -8.04 -4.98
CA TRP A 78 -8.97 -7.01 -5.93
C TRP A 78 -9.51 -7.26 -7.34
N GLU A 79 -9.53 -8.50 -7.80
CA GLU A 79 -10.02 -8.89 -9.14
C GLU A 79 -11.51 -8.59 -9.35
N GLY A 80 -12.32 -8.68 -8.29
CA GLY A 80 -13.76 -8.36 -8.31
C GLY A 80 -14.13 -6.96 -7.83
N MET A 81 -13.18 -6.19 -7.30
CA MET A 81 -13.46 -4.96 -6.54
C MET A 81 -14.19 -3.88 -7.34
N SER A 82 -13.82 -3.66 -8.60
CA SER A 82 -14.47 -2.63 -9.43
C SER A 82 -15.95 -2.93 -9.69
N GLN A 83 -16.30 -4.21 -9.87
CA GLN A 83 -17.67 -4.66 -10.03
C GLN A 83 -18.44 -4.58 -8.70
N GLU A 84 -17.82 -5.03 -7.62
CA GLU A 84 -18.41 -5.00 -6.28
C GLU A 84 -18.76 -3.59 -5.83
N LEU A 85 -17.87 -2.63 -6.04
CA LEU A 85 -18.05 -1.24 -5.63
C LEU A 85 -18.81 -0.39 -6.66
N ASN A 86 -19.13 -0.94 -7.84
CA ASN A 86 -19.60 -0.16 -9.00
C ASN A 86 -18.74 1.10 -9.20
N TYR A 87 -17.41 0.93 -9.08
CA TYR A 87 -16.44 2.00 -9.12
C TYR A 87 -15.09 1.50 -9.61
N ASN A 88 -14.56 2.08 -10.69
CA ASN A 88 -13.31 1.63 -11.27
C ASN A 88 -12.11 2.01 -10.38
N VAL A 89 -11.53 1.03 -9.69
CA VAL A 89 -10.32 1.19 -8.87
C VAL A 89 -9.03 1.16 -9.70
N MET A 90 -9.16 1.02 -11.02
CA MET A 90 -8.04 0.98 -11.97
C MET A 90 -7.01 -0.10 -11.61
N PHE A 91 -7.48 -1.27 -11.17
CA PHE A 91 -6.60 -2.40 -10.96
C PHE A 91 -6.16 -2.97 -12.30
N SER A 92 -4.86 -2.93 -12.54
CA SER A 92 -4.20 -3.35 -13.78
C SER A 92 -3.23 -4.48 -13.50
N GLN A 93 -3.58 -5.69 -13.96
CA GLN A 93 -2.77 -6.91 -13.78
C GLN A 93 -1.68 -6.96 -14.86
N ARG A 94 -0.60 -6.23 -14.63
CA ARG A 94 0.54 -6.11 -15.54
C ARG A 94 1.72 -7.01 -15.15
N GLY A 95 1.56 -7.78 -14.10
CA GLY A 95 2.61 -8.59 -13.51
C GLY A 95 3.52 -7.83 -12.55
N VAL A 96 4.15 -8.60 -11.65
CA VAL A 96 5.23 -8.14 -10.77
C VAL A 96 6.43 -9.06 -10.96
N LEU A 97 7.52 -8.46 -11.42
CA LEU A 97 8.79 -9.11 -11.69
C LEU A 97 9.75 -8.82 -10.52
N ASN A 98 10.17 -9.87 -9.78
CA ASN A 98 11.21 -9.75 -8.75
C ASN A 98 12.55 -10.26 -9.30
N VAL A 99 13.53 -9.36 -9.44
CA VAL A 99 14.82 -9.62 -10.09
C VAL A 99 15.84 -10.12 -9.07
N ALA A 100 16.63 -11.13 -9.48
CA ALA A 100 17.78 -11.67 -8.75
C ALA A 100 19.09 -11.16 -9.34
N HIS A 101 20.00 -10.68 -8.49
CA HIS A 101 21.27 -10.11 -8.90
C HIS A 101 22.49 -10.94 -8.49
N ASN A 102 22.33 -11.87 -7.57
CA ASN A 102 23.37 -12.74 -7.07
C ASN A 102 22.82 -14.14 -6.76
N LEU A 103 23.67 -15.10 -6.41
CA LEU A 103 23.27 -16.48 -6.13
C LEU A 103 22.38 -16.60 -4.89
N HIS A 104 22.50 -15.72 -3.91
CA HIS A 104 21.62 -15.67 -2.75
C HIS A 104 20.19 -15.30 -3.20
N ASP A 105 20.03 -14.25 -3.98
CA ASP A 105 18.74 -13.84 -4.52
C ASP A 105 18.09 -14.95 -5.36
N VAL A 106 18.88 -15.62 -6.21
CA VAL A 106 18.38 -16.75 -7.02
C VAL A 106 17.82 -17.86 -6.13
N ARG A 107 18.52 -18.23 -5.05
CA ARG A 107 18.07 -19.26 -4.11
C ARG A 107 16.80 -18.84 -3.37
N GLU A 108 16.76 -17.61 -2.85
CA GLU A 108 15.61 -17.07 -2.12
C GLU A 108 14.37 -16.91 -3.01
N LEU A 109 14.53 -16.39 -4.22
CA LEU A 109 13.42 -16.25 -5.16
C LEU A 109 12.93 -17.62 -5.66
N LYS A 110 13.81 -18.59 -5.91
CA LYS A 110 13.40 -19.96 -6.25
C LYS A 110 12.68 -20.65 -5.10
N ARG A 111 13.15 -20.48 -3.85
CA ARG A 111 12.46 -20.99 -2.66
C ARG A 111 11.05 -20.43 -2.57
N ARG A 112 10.89 -19.10 -2.76
CA ARG A 112 9.58 -18.43 -2.79
C ARG A 112 8.72 -18.95 -3.96
N TRP A 113 9.29 -19.10 -5.14
CA TRP A 113 8.59 -19.64 -6.30
C TRP A 113 8.03 -21.06 -6.02
N HIS A 114 8.82 -21.95 -5.45
CA HIS A 114 8.35 -23.29 -5.08
C HIS A 114 7.26 -23.24 -4.01
N ALA A 115 7.41 -22.43 -2.96
CA ALA A 115 6.39 -22.25 -1.92
C ALA A 115 5.08 -21.71 -2.53
N ASN A 116 5.16 -20.73 -3.43
CA ASN A 116 3.99 -20.21 -4.11
C ASN A 116 3.26 -21.27 -4.95
N ARG A 117 4.00 -22.10 -5.66
CA ARG A 117 3.39 -23.21 -6.42
C ARG A 117 2.69 -24.23 -5.54
N LEU A 118 3.23 -24.53 -4.36
CA LEU A 118 2.59 -25.41 -3.39
C LEU A 118 1.29 -24.82 -2.84
N ASN A 119 1.15 -23.49 -2.84
CA ASN A 119 -0.03 -22.76 -2.39
C ASN A 119 -0.95 -22.31 -3.53
N ASP A 120 -0.84 -22.89 -4.73
CA ASP A 120 -1.63 -22.57 -5.93
C ASP A 120 -1.58 -21.07 -6.34
N ILE A 121 -0.48 -20.40 -6.00
CA ILE A 121 -0.26 -19.02 -6.43
C ILE A 121 0.47 -19.00 -7.76
N ASP A 122 -0.04 -18.22 -8.71
CA ASP A 122 0.58 -18.01 -10.00
C ASP A 122 1.95 -17.34 -9.84
N CYS A 123 2.99 -18.13 -9.96
CA CYS A 123 4.36 -17.65 -9.90
C CYS A 123 5.23 -18.50 -10.81
N GLU A 124 6.05 -17.88 -11.62
CA GLU A 124 6.96 -18.56 -12.55
C GLU A 124 8.38 -18.02 -12.37
N TRP A 125 9.36 -18.87 -12.73
CA TRP A 125 10.76 -18.48 -12.80
C TRP A 125 11.12 -18.13 -14.24
N LEU A 126 11.72 -16.97 -14.46
CA LEU A 126 12.27 -16.50 -15.73
C LEU A 126 13.80 -16.49 -15.63
N ASP A 127 14.48 -17.07 -16.62
CA ASP A 127 15.91 -16.86 -16.83
C ASP A 127 16.18 -15.45 -17.40
N THR A 128 17.43 -15.06 -17.49
CA THR A 128 17.84 -13.72 -17.96
C THR A 128 17.28 -13.39 -19.35
N LYS A 129 17.24 -14.37 -20.27
CA LYS A 129 16.70 -14.18 -21.61
C LYS A 129 15.21 -13.87 -21.57
N LYS A 130 14.43 -14.66 -20.83
CA LYS A 130 12.98 -14.44 -20.66
C LYS A 130 12.68 -13.14 -19.91
N VAL A 131 13.53 -12.74 -18.94
CA VAL A 131 13.40 -11.44 -18.29
C VAL A 131 13.55 -10.31 -19.31
N LYS A 132 14.54 -10.41 -20.21
CA LYS A 132 14.75 -9.41 -21.29
C LYS A 132 13.61 -9.39 -22.31
N GLU A 133 13.04 -10.53 -22.62
CA GLU A 133 11.88 -10.65 -23.51
C GLU A 133 10.63 -10.01 -22.85
N PHE A 134 10.42 -10.23 -21.55
CA PHE A 134 9.27 -9.72 -20.82
C PHE A 134 9.39 -8.22 -20.49
N CYS A 135 10.60 -7.75 -20.19
CA CYS A 135 10.89 -6.34 -19.90
C CYS A 135 12.05 -5.85 -20.79
N PRO A 136 11.78 -5.45 -22.04
CA PRO A 136 12.83 -5.16 -23.04
C PRO A 136 13.77 -4.02 -22.66
N ILE A 137 13.35 -3.09 -21.82
CA ILE A 137 14.17 -1.95 -21.42
C ILE A 137 15.17 -2.26 -20.30
N ILE A 138 15.03 -3.42 -19.62
CA ILE A 138 15.95 -3.78 -18.52
C ILE A 138 17.35 -4.08 -19.07
N ASN A 139 18.36 -3.58 -18.39
CA ASN A 139 19.75 -3.86 -18.69
C ASN A 139 20.15 -5.25 -18.18
N THR A 140 20.43 -6.17 -19.08
CA THR A 140 20.87 -7.55 -18.74
C THR A 140 22.34 -7.78 -19.03
N SER A 141 23.14 -6.72 -19.19
CA SER A 141 24.61 -6.84 -19.33
C SER A 141 25.20 -7.54 -18.10
N PRO A 142 26.13 -8.51 -18.28
CA PRO A 142 26.77 -9.16 -17.14
C PRO A 142 27.79 -8.24 -16.41
N ASN A 143 28.17 -7.12 -17.02
CA ASN A 143 29.23 -6.22 -16.54
C ASN A 143 28.68 -5.01 -15.78
N ILE A 144 27.44 -5.07 -15.30
CA ILE A 144 26.84 -4.03 -14.43
C ILE A 144 26.96 -4.45 -12.96
N ARG A 145 26.84 -3.49 -12.05
CA ARG A 145 26.91 -3.74 -10.59
C ARG A 145 25.84 -4.73 -10.12
N TYR A 146 24.67 -4.70 -10.74
CA TYR A 146 23.51 -5.55 -10.40
C TYR A 146 23.11 -6.41 -11.60
N PRO A 147 23.91 -7.42 -12.01
CA PRO A 147 23.61 -8.26 -13.15
C PRO A 147 22.30 -9.02 -12.93
N VAL A 148 21.51 -9.18 -13.97
CA VAL A 148 20.24 -9.90 -13.90
C VAL A 148 20.45 -11.40 -14.13
N LEU A 149 20.31 -12.20 -13.08
CA LEU A 149 20.51 -13.66 -13.14
C LEU A 149 19.19 -14.44 -13.32
N GLY A 150 18.07 -13.77 -13.31
CA GLY A 150 16.72 -14.29 -13.44
C GLY A 150 15.74 -13.52 -12.59
N ALA A 151 14.49 -13.95 -12.60
CA ALA A 151 13.43 -13.31 -11.83
C ALA A 151 12.29 -14.29 -11.53
N THR A 152 11.48 -13.97 -10.51
CA THR A 152 10.14 -14.52 -10.40
C THR A 152 9.12 -13.54 -10.99
N LEU A 153 8.11 -14.05 -11.68
CA LEU A 153 7.01 -13.29 -12.23
C LEU A 153 5.69 -13.80 -11.67
N GLN A 154 4.88 -12.89 -11.14
CA GLN A 154 3.47 -13.14 -10.84
C GLN A 154 2.61 -12.33 -11.80
N ARG A 155 1.90 -13.01 -12.73
CA ARG A 155 1.14 -12.34 -13.81
C ARG A 155 -0.14 -11.68 -13.32
N ARG A 156 -0.83 -12.28 -12.33
CA ARG A 156 -2.04 -11.71 -11.74
C ARG A 156 -1.78 -10.50 -10.83
N ALA A 157 -0.53 -10.28 -10.45
CA ALA A 157 -0.12 -9.09 -9.74
C ALA A 157 -0.16 -7.84 -10.64
N GLY A 158 -0.14 -6.66 -10.04
CA GLY A 158 -0.19 -5.41 -10.79
C GLY A 158 -0.23 -4.17 -9.93
N THR A 159 -0.87 -3.14 -10.44
CA THR A 159 -1.04 -1.85 -9.75
C THR A 159 -2.50 -1.41 -9.73
N ALA A 160 -2.88 -0.59 -8.75
CA ALA A 160 -4.18 0.05 -8.65
C ALA A 160 -4.03 1.56 -8.39
N ARG A 161 -5.12 2.31 -8.44
CA ARG A 161 -5.11 3.73 -8.04
C ARG A 161 -5.55 3.84 -6.59
N HIS A 162 -4.63 4.23 -5.72
CA HIS A 162 -4.89 4.32 -4.27
C HIS A 162 -6.02 5.30 -3.91
N ASP A 163 -6.13 6.41 -4.61
CA ASP A 163 -7.21 7.38 -4.46
C ASP A 163 -8.56 6.78 -4.91
N ALA A 164 -8.61 6.11 -6.06
CA ALA A 164 -9.81 5.44 -6.54
C ALA A 164 -10.28 4.34 -5.58
N VAL A 165 -9.36 3.57 -5.00
CA VAL A 165 -9.67 2.54 -3.99
C VAL A 165 -10.30 3.18 -2.74
N ALA A 166 -9.68 4.23 -2.19
CA ALA A 166 -10.20 4.92 -1.03
C ALA A 166 -11.59 5.51 -1.28
N TRP A 167 -11.78 6.18 -2.41
CA TRP A 167 -13.07 6.76 -2.78
C TRP A 167 -14.13 5.71 -3.11
N GLY A 168 -13.77 4.59 -3.74
CA GLY A 168 -14.68 3.48 -4.00
C GLY A 168 -15.26 2.90 -2.72
N TYR A 169 -14.40 2.58 -1.76
CA TYR A 169 -14.83 2.07 -0.45
C TYR A 169 -15.58 3.12 0.37
N ALA A 170 -15.16 4.40 0.32
CA ALA A 170 -15.88 5.47 1.00
C ALA A 170 -17.31 5.60 0.49
N ARG A 171 -17.50 5.62 -0.83
CA ARG A 171 -18.84 5.65 -1.43
C ARG A 171 -19.69 4.43 -1.05
N GLY A 172 -19.12 3.22 -1.20
CA GLY A 172 -19.82 2.00 -0.87
C GLY A 172 -20.21 1.91 0.61
N ALA A 173 -19.38 2.39 1.52
CA ALA A 173 -19.69 2.45 2.95
C ALA A 173 -20.79 3.50 3.27
N ASP A 174 -20.68 4.69 2.68
CA ASP A 174 -21.66 5.78 2.83
C ASP A 174 -23.06 5.37 2.34
N GLU A 175 -23.13 4.70 1.18
CA GLU A 175 -24.38 4.16 0.63
C GLU A 175 -25.07 3.15 1.58
N MET A 176 -24.32 2.51 2.47
CA MET A 176 -24.82 1.61 3.50
C MET A 176 -25.08 2.29 4.85
N GLY A 177 -24.93 3.61 4.95
CA GLY A 177 -25.25 4.40 6.14
C GLY A 177 -24.07 4.58 7.11
N VAL A 178 -22.83 4.31 6.70
CA VAL A 178 -21.63 4.61 7.48
C VAL A 178 -21.33 6.11 7.40
N ASP A 179 -21.17 6.77 8.55
CA ASP A 179 -20.75 8.17 8.61
C ASP A 179 -19.23 8.30 8.45
N ILE A 180 -18.74 8.98 7.42
CA ILE A 180 -17.33 9.24 7.20
C ILE A 180 -17.05 10.72 7.48
N ILE A 181 -16.35 10.97 8.59
CA ILE A 181 -16.17 12.31 9.17
C ILE A 181 -14.72 12.73 9.00
N GLN A 182 -14.48 13.67 8.08
CA GLN A 182 -13.16 14.28 7.83
C GLN A 182 -12.93 15.50 8.74
N ASN A 183 -11.66 15.93 8.83
CA ASN A 183 -11.22 17.06 9.66
C ASN A 183 -11.70 16.90 11.12
N CYS A 184 -11.62 15.67 11.62
CA CYS A 184 -12.02 15.29 12.95
C CYS A 184 -10.90 14.44 13.57
N GLU A 185 -10.08 15.05 14.41
CA GLU A 185 -8.95 14.36 15.05
C GLU A 185 -9.41 13.70 16.34
N VAL A 186 -9.01 12.43 16.55
CA VAL A 186 -9.15 11.75 17.85
C VAL A 186 -8.05 12.24 18.76
N THR A 187 -8.46 12.82 19.89
CA THR A 187 -7.56 13.40 20.90
C THR A 187 -7.49 12.58 22.19
N GLY A 188 -8.38 11.60 22.36
CA GLY A 188 -8.40 10.70 23.50
C GLY A 188 -9.31 9.48 23.28
N ILE A 189 -9.06 8.43 24.06
CA ILE A 189 -9.93 7.24 24.13
C ILE A 189 -10.40 7.08 25.57
N ASN A 190 -11.71 7.03 25.77
CA ASN A 190 -12.32 6.91 27.09
C ASN A 190 -12.42 5.43 27.48
N VAL A 191 -11.77 5.09 28.61
CA VAL A 191 -11.77 3.74 29.18
C VAL A 191 -12.34 3.80 30.60
N LYS A 192 -13.32 2.95 30.89
CA LYS A 192 -13.91 2.80 32.21
C LYS A 192 -13.95 1.34 32.61
N ASN A 193 -13.38 1.00 33.75
CA ASN A 193 -13.32 -0.39 34.24
C ASN A 193 -12.75 -1.39 33.20
N GLY A 194 -11.69 -1.00 32.49
CA GLY A 194 -11.05 -1.82 31.47
C GLY A 194 -11.79 -1.93 30.14
N ASN A 195 -12.94 -1.26 30.00
CA ASN A 195 -13.73 -1.25 28.78
C ASN A 195 -13.71 0.13 28.13
N VAL A 196 -13.58 0.15 26.80
CA VAL A 196 -13.72 1.40 26.05
C VAL A 196 -15.17 1.85 26.05
N THR A 197 -15.39 3.18 26.21
CA THR A 197 -16.73 3.78 26.28
C THR A 197 -16.94 4.86 25.22
N GLY A 198 -15.87 5.29 24.54
CA GLY A 198 -15.93 6.30 23.48
C GLY A 198 -14.59 6.93 23.20
N ILE A 199 -14.63 7.99 22.41
CA ILE A 199 -13.47 8.79 22.02
C ILE A 199 -13.74 10.27 22.26
N GLU A 200 -12.67 11.02 22.53
CA GLU A 200 -12.66 12.48 22.45
C GLU A 200 -12.14 12.90 21.07
N THR A 201 -12.78 13.89 20.48
CA THR A 201 -12.38 14.41 19.17
C THR A 201 -12.39 15.94 19.16
N THR A 202 -11.81 16.53 18.11
CA THR A 202 -11.90 17.98 17.86
C THR A 202 -13.34 18.46 17.57
N LYS A 203 -14.29 17.53 17.38
CA LYS A 203 -15.72 17.80 17.20
C LYS A 203 -16.58 17.35 18.39
N GLY A 204 -15.96 17.04 19.53
CA GLY A 204 -16.63 16.61 20.74
C GLY A 204 -16.51 15.11 21.02
N THR A 205 -17.17 14.68 22.08
CA THR A 205 -17.17 13.30 22.56
C THR A 205 -18.12 12.44 21.75
N ILE A 206 -17.69 11.25 21.37
CA ILE A 206 -18.48 10.26 20.64
C ILE A 206 -18.44 8.94 21.42
N ASN A 207 -19.59 8.39 21.76
CA ASN A 207 -19.68 7.15 22.52
C ASN A 207 -19.67 5.91 21.62
N SER A 208 -18.95 4.90 22.02
CA SER A 208 -18.99 3.54 21.48
C SER A 208 -18.24 2.58 22.40
N ASN A 209 -18.69 1.33 22.42
CA ASN A 209 -17.99 0.26 23.14
C ASN A 209 -17.08 -0.57 22.23
N LYS A 210 -16.90 -0.17 20.97
CA LYS A 210 -16.03 -0.82 19.99
C LYS A 210 -15.26 0.24 19.17
N ILE A 211 -13.94 0.20 19.26
CA ILE A 211 -13.08 1.11 18.52
C ILE A 211 -12.05 0.29 17.76
N GLY A 212 -12.06 0.44 16.43
CA GLY A 212 -11.02 -0.08 15.54
C GLY A 212 -10.00 1.00 15.21
N ILE A 213 -8.70 0.69 15.30
CA ILE A 213 -7.64 1.64 14.98
C ILE A 213 -7.01 1.22 13.64
N ALA A 214 -7.13 2.07 12.62
CA ALA A 214 -6.57 1.90 11.29
C ALA A 214 -5.69 3.10 10.90
N ALA A 215 -4.84 3.54 11.84
CA ALA A 215 -4.06 4.77 11.75
C ALA A 215 -2.62 4.57 11.21
N ALA A 216 -2.34 3.42 10.61
CA ALA A 216 -1.04 3.06 10.02
C ALA A 216 0.13 3.34 10.99
N GLY A 217 1.11 4.14 10.60
CA GLY A 217 2.26 4.48 11.44
C GLY A 217 1.93 5.18 12.75
N HIS A 218 0.73 5.78 12.89
CA HIS A 218 0.27 6.43 14.11
C HIS A 218 -0.53 5.49 15.05
N THR A 219 -0.65 4.21 14.71
CA THR A 219 -1.46 3.25 15.49
C THR A 219 -1.00 3.17 16.95
N SER A 220 0.32 3.17 17.21
CA SER A 220 0.86 3.15 18.58
C SER A 220 0.51 4.42 19.38
N VAL A 221 0.44 5.58 18.72
CA VAL A 221 0.05 6.85 19.34
C VAL A 221 -1.40 6.80 19.79
N ILE A 222 -2.30 6.33 18.91
CA ILE A 222 -3.73 6.21 19.24
C ILE A 222 -3.97 5.13 20.30
N ALA A 223 -3.31 3.96 20.18
CA ALA A 223 -3.44 2.89 21.17
C ALA A 223 -2.99 3.33 22.58
N ASN A 224 -1.95 4.16 22.66
CA ASN A 224 -1.47 4.69 23.93
C ASN A 224 -2.50 5.60 24.64
N MET A 225 -3.43 6.21 23.92
CA MET A 225 -4.55 6.97 24.51
C MET A 225 -5.49 6.07 25.34
N ALA A 226 -5.51 4.76 25.02
CA ALA A 226 -6.24 3.75 25.80
C ALA A 226 -5.33 3.02 26.81
N GLY A 227 -4.09 3.47 27.03
CA GLY A 227 -3.11 2.81 27.89
C GLY A 227 -2.47 1.55 27.30
N ILE A 228 -2.68 1.26 26.02
CA ILE A 228 -2.16 0.09 25.33
C ILE A 228 -0.83 0.44 24.65
N LYS A 229 0.27 -0.20 25.09
CA LYS A 229 1.59 -0.06 24.47
C LYS A 229 1.76 -1.12 23.40
N LEU A 230 1.99 -0.70 22.15
CA LEU A 230 2.29 -1.57 21.03
C LEU A 230 3.79 -1.50 20.71
N PRO A 231 4.45 -2.64 20.41
CA PRO A 231 5.87 -2.67 20.02
C PRO A 231 6.02 -2.27 18.55
N LEU A 232 5.59 -1.06 18.19
CA LEU A 232 5.61 -0.52 16.83
C LEU A 232 6.51 0.71 16.76
N GLU A 233 7.40 0.71 15.77
CA GLU A 233 8.19 1.85 15.35
C GLU A 233 7.83 2.24 13.92
N SER A 234 7.71 3.53 13.66
CA SER A 234 7.41 4.05 12.32
C SER A 234 8.67 4.64 11.70
N LYS A 235 9.01 4.17 10.51
CA LYS A 235 10.13 4.68 9.71
C LYS A 235 9.61 5.17 8.37
N PRO A 236 10.08 6.32 7.87
CA PRO A 236 9.66 6.82 6.56
C PRO A 236 10.16 5.88 5.46
N LEU A 237 9.23 5.32 4.70
CA LEU A 237 9.51 4.61 3.46
C LEU A 237 9.35 5.59 2.30
N GLN A 238 10.43 5.80 1.55
CA GLN A 238 10.46 6.85 0.54
C GLN A 238 10.01 6.35 -0.83
N ALA A 239 9.41 7.24 -1.59
CA ALA A 239 9.06 7.04 -2.98
C ALA A 239 9.19 8.35 -3.76
N LEU A 240 9.32 8.24 -5.06
CA LEU A 240 9.41 9.37 -5.97
C LEU A 240 8.62 9.13 -7.26
N VAL A 241 8.30 10.21 -7.95
CA VAL A 241 7.60 10.16 -9.23
C VAL A 241 8.32 11.06 -10.25
N SER A 242 8.45 10.55 -11.48
CA SER A 242 9.03 11.28 -12.60
C SER A 242 8.03 12.19 -13.30
N GLU A 243 8.53 13.02 -14.23
CA GLU A 243 7.69 13.59 -15.28
C GLU A 243 7.00 12.48 -16.10
N PRO A 244 5.83 12.73 -16.72
CA PRO A 244 5.18 11.77 -17.58
C PRO A 244 5.98 11.55 -18.86
N VAL A 245 6.15 10.29 -19.22
CA VAL A 245 6.82 9.86 -20.45
C VAL A 245 5.93 8.89 -21.22
N LYS A 246 6.25 8.61 -22.47
CA LYS A 246 5.55 7.58 -23.25
C LYS A 246 5.62 6.25 -22.53
N PRO A 247 4.63 5.33 -22.73
CA PRO A 247 4.68 3.99 -22.18
C PRO A 247 5.99 3.28 -22.54
N VAL A 248 6.77 2.87 -21.53
CA VAL A 248 8.06 2.21 -21.70
C VAL A 248 8.21 0.96 -20.83
N ILE A 249 7.39 0.83 -19.79
CA ILE A 249 7.40 -0.33 -18.88
C ILE A 249 5.97 -0.73 -18.54
N ASP A 250 5.60 -1.96 -18.90
CA ASP A 250 4.23 -2.48 -18.70
C ASP A 250 4.07 -3.31 -17.43
N THR A 251 5.16 -3.60 -16.74
CA THR A 251 5.18 -4.41 -15.52
C THR A 251 5.75 -3.65 -14.35
N VAL A 252 5.51 -4.13 -13.14
CA VAL A 252 6.27 -3.69 -11.97
C VAL A 252 7.56 -4.48 -11.90
N VAL A 253 8.70 -3.82 -11.82
CA VAL A 253 9.99 -4.45 -11.57
C VAL A 253 10.45 -4.13 -10.16
N MET A 254 10.75 -5.16 -9.38
CA MET A 254 11.21 -5.05 -7.99
C MET A 254 12.57 -5.73 -7.84
N SER A 255 13.42 -5.17 -6.99
CA SER A 255 14.65 -5.80 -6.55
C SER A 255 14.83 -5.60 -5.05
N ASN A 256 14.92 -6.70 -4.32
CA ASN A 256 15.17 -6.66 -2.88
C ASN A 256 16.62 -6.26 -2.57
N THR A 257 17.57 -6.67 -3.39
CA THR A 257 19.00 -6.39 -3.19
C THR A 257 19.32 -4.89 -3.27
N ILE A 258 18.72 -4.19 -4.21
CA ILE A 258 18.90 -2.73 -4.36
C ILE A 258 17.81 -1.91 -3.65
N HIS A 259 16.90 -2.58 -2.97
CA HIS A 259 15.79 -1.98 -2.24
C HIS A 259 14.97 -0.99 -3.08
N ALA A 260 14.75 -1.34 -4.35
CA ALA A 260 14.03 -0.47 -5.29
C ALA A 260 12.99 -1.24 -6.11
N TYR A 261 11.99 -0.51 -6.52
CA TYR A 261 10.99 -0.98 -7.49
C TYR A 261 10.57 0.16 -8.39
N VAL A 262 10.13 -0.17 -9.58
CA VAL A 262 9.61 0.79 -10.55
C VAL A 262 8.37 0.24 -11.25
N SER A 263 7.39 1.11 -11.43
CA SER A 263 6.22 0.90 -12.27
C SER A 263 5.91 2.18 -13.05
N GLN A 264 5.08 2.10 -14.08
CA GLN A 264 4.61 3.27 -14.80
C GLN A 264 3.11 3.46 -14.59
N SER A 265 2.71 4.67 -14.25
CA SER A 265 1.31 5.03 -14.10
C SER A 265 0.60 5.15 -15.45
N ASP A 266 -0.73 5.09 -15.47
CA ASP A 266 -1.52 5.28 -16.69
C ASP A 266 -1.41 6.71 -17.28
N LYS A 267 -0.91 7.66 -16.49
CA LYS A 267 -0.61 9.02 -16.95
C LYS A 267 0.80 9.17 -17.52
N GLY A 268 1.63 8.12 -17.43
CA GLY A 268 2.97 8.08 -17.97
C GLY A 268 4.10 8.32 -16.96
N GLU A 269 3.81 8.73 -15.71
CA GLU A 269 4.86 8.92 -14.72
C GLU A 269 5.44 7.58 -14.28
N LEU A 270 6.75 7.49 -14.10
CA LEU A 270 7.37 6.40 -13.36
C LEU A 270 7.19 6.63 -11.87
N VAL A 271 6.65 5.63 -11.19
CA VAL A 271 6.56 5.55 -9.74
C VAL A 271 7.69 4.66 -9.26
N ILE A 272 8.63 5.23 -8.52
CA ILE A 272 9.83 4.55 -8.05
C ILE A 272 9.79 4.52 -6.53
N GLY A 273 9.84 3.32 -5.97
CA GLY A 273 9.98 3.12 -4.54
C GLY A 273 11.42 2.92 -4.17
N ALA A 274 11.71 3.31 -3.00
CA ALA A 274 13.03 3.49 -2.48
C ALA A 274 13.21 2.86 -1.10
N GLY A 275 14.37 3.09 -0.53
CA GLY A 275 14.72 2.66 0.80
C GLY A 275 13.94 3.36 1.91
N THR A 276 14.21 2.92 3.11
CA THR A 276 13.62 3.42 4.35
C THR A 276 14.67 4.22 5.10
N ASP A 277 14.29 5.36 5.66
CA ASP A 277 15.17 6.09 6.58
C ASP A 277 15.55 5.21 7.79
N GLY A 278 16.78 5.33 8.24
CA GLY A 278 17.33 4.52 9.33
C GLY A 278 16.83 4.91 10.74
N TYR A 279 15.99 5.93 10.85
CA TYR A 279 15.51 6.48 12.13
C TYR A 279 13.98 6.44 12.24
N THR A 280 13.50 6.36 13.48
CA THR A 280 12.07 6.42 13.78
C THR A 280 11.53 7.84 13.59
N SER A 281 10.50 8.00 12.77
CA SER A 281 9.88 9.31 12.50
C SER A 281 8.48 9.14 11.91
N TYR A 282 7.63 10.14 12.15
CA TYR A 282 6.33 10.30 11.48
C TYR A 282 6.38 11.30 10.33
N THR A 283 7.58 11.73 9.92
CA THR A 283 7.71 12.65 8.80
C THR A 283 7.19 12.03 7.50
N GLN A 284 6.60 12.87 6.68
CA GLN A 284 6.14 12.50 5.33
C GLN A 284 7.07 13.07 4.25
N ARG A 285 8.23 13.60 4.66
CA ARG A 285 9.28 14.10 3.79
C ARG A 285 10.41 13.09 3.71
N GLY A 286 10.97 12.91 2.54
CA GLY A 286 12.13 12.06 2.33
C GLY A 286 13.45 12.84 2.36
N GLY A 287 14.57 12.13 2.51
CA GLY A 287 15.93 12.65 2.41
C GLY A 287 16.55 12.39 1.04
N PHE A 288 17.44 13.28 0.60
CA PHE A 288 18.09 13.16 -0.72
C PHE A 288 19.04 11.96 -0.84
N ASN A 289 19.67 11.53 0.24
CA ASN A 289 20.55 10.35 0.25
C ASN A 289 19.82 9.08 -0.22
N ILE A 290 18.60 8.83 0.29
CA ILE A 290 17.79 7.68 -0.14
C ILE A 290 17.39 7.80 -1.62
N VAL A 291 17.03 9.00 -2.06
CA VAL A 291 16.70 9.28 -3.46
C VAL A 291 17.88 9.03 -4.37
N GLU A 292 19.06 9.52 -3.99
CA GLU A 292 20.31 9.37 -4.77
C GLU A 292 20.68 7.89 -4.94
N ASP A 293 20.75 7.13 -3.83
CA ASP A 293 21.06 5.70 -3.86
C ASP A 293 20.08 4.91 -4.74
N THR A 294 18.78 5.20 -4.62
CA THR A 294 17.74 4.56 -5.41
C THR A 294 17.89 4.88 -6.90
N LEU A 295 18.09 6.16 -7.25
CA LEU A 295 18.21 6.57 -8.64
C LEU A 295 19.47 6.04 -9.30
N MET A 296 20.60 5.98 -8.59
CA MET A 296 21.83 5.35 -9.11
C MET A 296 21.56 3.88 -9.50
N ALA A 297 20.88 3.12 -8.64
CA ALA A 297 20.57 1.72 -8.93
C ALA A 297 19.54 1.55 -10.06
N ILE A 298 18.50 2.38 -10.08
CA ILE A 298 17.47 2.33 -11.12
C ILE A 298 18.00 2.71 -12.49
N VAL A 299 18.87 3.73 -12.59
CA VAL A 299 19.48 4.14 -13.86
C VAL A 299 20.44 3.07 -14.38
N GLU A 300 21.11 2.31 -13.52
CA GLU A 300 21.95 1.18 -13.92
C GLU A 300 21.12 0.03 -14.52
N LEU A 301 19.96 -0.30 -13.90
CA LEU A 301 19.05 -1.30 -14.43
C LEU A 301 18.27 -0.83 -15.65
N PHE A 302 17.98 0.46 -15.72
CA PHE A 302 17.21 1.08 -16.81
C PHE A 302 17.90 2.33 -17.31
N PRO A 303 18.96 2.22 -18.14
CA PRO A 303 19.71 3.38 -18.63
C PRO A 303 18.87 4.41 -19.37
N ILE A 304 17.73 4.01 -19.95
CA ILE A 304 16.78 4.91 -20.60
C ILE A 304 16.22 5.96 -19.64
N PHE A 305 16.22 5.70 -18.32
CA PHE A 305 15.71 6.63 -17.32
C PHE A 305 16.71 7.73 -16.90
N SER A 306 17.95 7.69 -17.39
CA SER A 306 19.00 8.66 -17.02
C SER A 306 18.68 10.12 -17.37
N ARG A 307 17.75 10.37 -18.30
CA ARG A 307 17.36 11.72 -18.74
C ARG A 307 16.05 12.21 -18.15
N MET A 308 15.38 11.40 -17.32
CA MET A 308 14.08 11.75 -16.77
C MET A 308 14.21 12.71 -15.59
N LYS A 309 13.25 13.62 -15.49
CA LYS A 309 13.18 14.57 -14.39
C LYS A 309 12.30 14.02 -13.27
N MET A 310 12.75 14.14 -12.06
CA MET A 310 11.94 13.88 -10.86
C MET A 310 11.01 15.08 -10.63
N LEU A 311 9.71 14.81 -10.48
CA LEU A 311 8.73 15.85 -10.14
C LEU A 311 8.53 15.98 -8.64
N ARG A 312 8.49 14.88 -7.92
CA ARG A 312 8.23 14.86 -6.49
C ARG A 312 8.81 13.62 -5.83
N HIS A 313 9.21 13.76 -4.57
CA HIS A 313 9.44 12.64 -3.67
C HIS A 313 8.73 12.86 -2.34
N TRP A 314 8.47 11.77 -1.61
CA TRP A 314 7.78 11.80 -0.33
C TRP A 314 8.17 10.60 0.54
N GLY A 315 7.82 10.65 1.84
CA GLY A 315 7.88 9.53 2.76
C GLY A 315 6.48 9.07 3.19
N GLY A 316 6.32 7.80 3.40
CA GLY A 316 5.09 7.19 3.91
C GLY A 316 5.37 6.24 5.08
#